data_1d28eceb8cbf83d53af837a16323edf2
#
_entry.id   1d28eceb8cbf83d53af837a16323edf2
#
_cell.length_a   1.000
_cell.length_b   1.000
_cell.length_c   1.000
_cell.angle_alpha   90.00
_cell.angle_beta   90.00
_cell.angle_gamma   90.00
#
_symmetry.space_group_name_H-M   'P 1'
#
loop_
_entity.id
_entity.type
_entity.pdbx_description
1 polymer ?
#
loop_
_entity_poly.entity_id
_entity_poly.type
_entity_poly.pdbx_seq_one_letter_code
_entity_poly.pdbx_strand_id
1 'polypeptide(L)'
;MGADLREINALSGAEAYEFARMGQALMNAITRFPAPVYAAIEGHCMGGGLDLALSCSYRITGPSAVFGHRGAALGLMTGWGGTQRLPRLVGKANALEMFVAAERITAAEALRIGLVDAIVEDPVGEAVRRIQNVGSPRRH
;
A
#
# COMPACT_ATOMS: atom_id res chain seq x y z
N MET A 1 0.90 -9.15 1.36
CA MET A 1 2.35 -9.35 1.18
C MET A 1 2.79 -8.75 -0.14
N GLY A 2 4.08 -8.67 -0.41
CA GLY A 2 4.59 -8.19 -1.67
C GLY A 2 4.74 -9.30 -2.71
N ALA A 3 5.39 -8.99 -3.82
CA ALA A 3 5.71 -9.95 -4.86
C ALA A 3 6.68 -11.02 -4.36
N ASP A 4 6.62 -12.20 -4.97
CA ASP A 4 7.50 -13.30 -4.62
C ASP A 4 8.93 -12.98 -5.10
N LEU A 5 9.86 -12.87 -4.16
CA LEU A 5 11.25 -12.55 -4.48
C LEU A 5 11.92 -13.60 -5.37
N ARG A 6 11.51 -14.88 -5.25
CA ARG A 6 12.06 -15.92 -6.10
C ARG A 6 11.60 -15.76 -7.54
N GLU A 7 10.35 -15.37 -7.74
CA GLU A 7 9.81 -15.07 -9.06
C GLU A 7 10.53 -13.87 -9.69
N ILE A 8 10.73 -12.81 -8.92
CA ILE A 8 11.46 -11.63 -9.38
C ILE A 8 12.89 -11.98 -9.78
N ASN A 9 13.59 -12.75 -8.95
CA ASN A 9 14.97 -13.15 -9.22
C ASN A 9 15.11 -14.04 -10.45
N ALA A 10 14.04 -14.75 -10.84
CA ALA A 10 14.07 -15.61 -12.01
C ALA A 10 13.81 -14.85 -13.31
N LEU A 11 13.41 -13.59 -13.24
CA LEU A 11 13.08 -12.80 -14.44
C LEU A 11 14.34 -12.34 -15.15
N SER A 12 14.31 -12.37 -16.49
CA SER A 12 15.30 -11.69 -17.33
C SER A 12 15.07 -10.17 -17.23
N GLY A 13 16.02 -9.37 -17.73
CA GLY A 13 15.86 -7.90 -17.74
C GLY A 13 14.59 -7.45 -18.47
N ALA A 14 14.26 -8.06 -19.61
CA ALA A 14 13.06 -7.73 -20.37
C ALA A 14 11.79 -8.16 -19.62
N GLU A 15 11.82 -9.35 -19.00
CA GLU A 15 10.69 -9.85 -18.21
C GLU A 15 10.47 -9.01 -16.96
N ALA A 16 11.56 -8.57 -16.30
CA ALA A 16 11.46 -7.69 -15.14
C ALA A 16 10.84 -6.35 -15.51
N TYR A 17 11.19 -5.80 -16.68
CA TYR A 17 10.60 -4.57 -17.18
C TYR A 17 9.10 -4.72 -17.43
N GLU A 18 8.69 -5.81 -18.07
CA GLU A 18 7.27 -6.09 -18.32
C GLU A 18 6.49 -6.32 -17.03
N PHE A 19 7.09 -7.02 -16.05
CA PHE A 19 6.50 -7.23 -14.74
C PHE A 19 6.25 -5.89 -14.03
N ALA A 20 7.24 -5.01 -14.03
CA ALA A 20 7.11 -3.68 -13.43
C ALA A 20 6.03 -2.85 -14.15
N ARG A 21 5.98 -2.93 -15.48
CA ARG A 21 4.97 -2.23 -16.27
C ARG A 21 3.56 -2.71 -15.96
N MET A 22 3.37 -4.02 -15.84
CA MET A 22 2.08 -4.61 -15.49
C MET A 22 1.61 -4.16 -14.11
N GLY A 23 2.51 -4.20 -13.14
CA GLY A 23 2.22 -3.73 -11.79
C GLY A 23 1.84 -2.25 -11.78
N GLN A 24 2.59 -1.42 -12.49
CA GLN A 24 2.30 0.01 -12.60
C GLN A 24 0.93 0.26 -13.25
N ALA A 25 0.60 -0.48 -14.30
CA ALA A 25 -0.69 -0.37 -14.97
C ALA A 25 -1.83 -0.76 -14.03
N LEU A 26 -1.66 -1.82 -13.25
CA LEU A 26 -2.64 -2.25 -12.27
C LEU A 26 -2.87 -1.17 -11.21
N MET A 27 -1.80 -0.63 -10.63
CA MET A 27 -1.90 0.41 -9.61
C MET A 27 -2.59 1.66 -10.16
N ASN A 28 -2.28 2.04 -11.40
CA ASN A 28 -2.93 3.17 -12.06
C ASN A 28 -4.43 2.91 -12.30
N ALA A 29 -4.79 1.69 -12.69
CA ALA A 29 -6.18 1.31 -12.88
C ALA A 29 -6.98 1.42 -11.58
N ILE A 30 -6.40 0.99 -10.47
CA ILE A 30 -7.03 1.12 -9.14
C ILE A 30 -7.20 2.59 -8.78
N THR A 31 -6.15 3.40 -8.96
CA THR A 31 -6.18 4.84 -8.64
C THR A 31 -7.25 5.57 -9.45
N ARG A 32 -7.47 5.16 -10.69
CA ARG A 32 -8.44 5.79 -11.61
C ARG A 32 -9.82 5.17 -11.60
N PHE A 33 -10.03 4.16 -10.76
CA PHE A 33 -11.33 3.49 -10.70
C PHE A 33 -12.41 4.54 -10.34
N PRO A 34 -13.59 4.51 -11.00
CA PRO A 34 -14.60 5.56 -10.85
C PRO A 34 -15.36 5.54 -9.52
N ALA A 35 -15.06 4.59 -8.65
CA ALA A 35 -15.62 4.49 -7.31
C ALA A 35 -14.50 4.34 -6.29
N PRO A 36 -14.73 4.68 -4.99
CA PRO A 36 -13.73 4.47 -3.96
C PRO A 36 -13.34 3.00 -3.84
N VAL A 37 -12.04 2.75 -3.76
CA VAL A 37 -11.48 1.41 -3.55
C VAL A 37 -10.87 1.37 -2.16
N TYR A 38 -11.26 0.40 -1.36
CA TYR A 38 -10.79 0.24 0.01
C TYR A 38 -9.79 -0.87 0.10
N ALA A 39 -8.67 -0.61 0.78
CA ALA A 39 -7.75 -1.66 1.19
C ALA A 39 -8.11 -2.06 2.62
N ALA A 40 -8.47 -3.32 2.80
CA ALA A 40 -8.68 -3.90 4.12
C ALA A 40 -7.44 -4.74 4.44
N ILE A 41 -6.67 -4.32 5.44
CA ILE A 41 -5.31 -4.80 5.66
C ILE A 41 -5.23 -5.60 6.95
N GLU A 42 -4.67 -6.81 6.87
CA GLU A 42 -4.32 -7.62 8.01
C GLU A 42 -2.94 -8.22 7.79
N GLY A 43 -2.19 -8.46 8.86
CA GLY A 43 -0.87 -9.03 8.77
C GLY A 43 0.16 -8.10 8.14
N HIS A 44 0.98 -8.63 7.24
CA HIS A 44 2.07 -7.87 6.63
C HIS A 44 1.63 -7.17 5.36
N CYS A 45 1.79 -5.85 5.34
CA CYS A 45 1.55 -5.02 4.16
C CYS A 45 2.89 -4.45 3.72
N MET A 46 3.62 -5.21 2.94
CA MET A 46 5.03 -4.95 2.62
C MET A 46 5.25 -4.90 1.11
N GLY A 47 6.22 -4.13 0.67
CA GLY A 47 6.65 -4.09 -0.72
C GLY A 47 5.50 -3.83 -1.69
N GLY A 48 5.28 -4.77 -2.64
CA GLY A 48 4.19 -4.67 -3.61
C GLY A 48 2.81 -4.63 -2.99
N GLY A 49 2.62 -5.29 -1.84
CA GLY A 49 1.38 -5.21 -1.08
C GLY A 49 1.12 -3.80 -0.56
N LEU A 50 2.17 -3.11 -0.11
CA LEU A 50 2.06 -1.71 0.28
C LEU A 50 1.75 -0.83 -0.94
N ASP A 51 2.41 -1.07 -2.07
CA ASP A 51 2.12 -0.32 -3.30
C ASP A 51 0.66 -0.48 -3.71
N LEU A 52 0.11 -1.68 -3.59
CA LEU A 52 -1.30 -1.94 -3.87
C LEU A 52 -2.20 -1.12 -2.94
N ALA A 53 -1.92 -1.15 -1.64
CA ALA A 53 -2.69 -0.39 -0.65
C ALA A 53 -2.62 1.12 -0.91
N LEU A 54 -1.45 1.63 -1.31
CA LEU A 54 -1.26 3.05 -1.60
C LEU A 54 -2.06 3.52 -2.82
N SER A 55 -2.35 2.62 -3.75
CA SER A 55 -3.16 2.95 -4.92
C SER A 55 -4.66 3.04 -4.61
N CYS A 56 -5.09 2.49 -3.48
CA CYS A 56 -6.48 2.53 -3.04
C CYS A 56 -6.86 3.90 -2.49
N SER A 57 -8.16 4.19 -2.48
CA SER A 57 -8.69 5.46 -1.97
C SER A 57 -8.56 5.56 -0.46
N TYR A 58 -8.79 4.45 0.24
CA TYR A 58 -8.77 4.37 1.70
C TYR A 58 -8.10 3.09 2.15
N ARG A 59 -7.49 3.15 3.33
CA ARG A 59 -6.78 2.02 3.94
C ARG A 59 -7.29 1.82 5.35
N ILE A 60 -7.87 0.66 5.60
CA ILE A 60 -8.38 0.29 6.93
C ILE A 60 -7.60 -0.93 7.37
N THR A 61 -7.05 -0.90 8.55
CA THR A 61 -6.17 -1.96 9.03
C THR A 61 -6.62 -2.55 10.36
N GLY A 62 -6.26 -3.81 10.58
CA GLY A 62 -6.31 -4.44 11.88
C GLY A 62 -5.17 -3.95 12.78
N PRO A 63 -5.28 -4.17 14.10
CA PRO A 63 -4.31 -3.61 15.06
C PRO A 63 -2.94 -4.27 15.01
N SER A 64 -2.82 -5.48 14.48
CA SER A 64 -1.54 -6.20 14.43
C SER A 64 -0.85 -6.13 13.07
N ALA A 65 -1.36 -5.35 12.14
CA ALA A 65 -0.74 -5.20 10.84
C ALA A 65 0.61 -4.50 10.93
N VAL A 66 1.49 -4.83 9.99
CA VAL A 66 2.84 -4.28 9.91
C VAL A 66 3.07 -3.78 8.48
N PHE A 67 3.67 -2.61 8.36
CA PHE A 67 3.87 -1.94 7.08
C PHE A 67 5.35 -1.65 6.84
N GLY A 68 5.75 -1.66 5.58
CA GLY A 68 7.09 -1.30 5.20
C GLY A 68 7.39 -1.64 3.75
N HIS A 69 8.59 -1.30 3.32
CA HIS A 69 9.03 -1.60 1.96
C HIS A 69 10.40 -2.27 1.99
N ARG A 70 10.40 -3.56 2.33
CA ARG A 70 11.64 -4.35 2.49
C ARG A 70 12.47 -4.45 1.21
N GLY A 71 11.83 -4.27 0.06
CA GLY A 71 12.53 -4.28 -1.22
C GLY A 71 13.66 -3.26 -1.29
N ALA A 72 13.52 -2.12 -0.62
CA ALA A 72 14.56 -1.10 -0.57
C ALA A 72 15.83 -1.64 0.10
N ALA A 73 15.71 -2.37 1.21
CA ALA A 73 16.84 -2.95 1.92
C ALA A 73 17.53 -4.04 1.11
N LEU A 74 16.81 -4.68 0.20
CA LEU A 74 17.34 -5.74 -0.66
C LEU A 74 17.85 -5.19 -1.99
N GLY A 75 17.93 -3.88 -2.16
CA GLY A 75 18.34 -3.24 -3.41
C GLY A 75 17.26 -3.20 -4.47
N LEU A 76 16.03 -3.54 -4.12
CA LEU A 76 14.89 -3.47 -5.02
C LEU A 76 14.17 -2.14 -4.85
N MET A 77 14.09 -1.38 -5.93
CA MET A 77 13.31 -0.14 -5.92
C MET A 77 11.83 -0.47 -6.10
N THR A 78 10.97 0.32 -5.46
CA THR A 78 9.54 0.17 -5.72
C THR A 78 9.24 0.64 -7.15
N GLY A 79 8.83 -0.32 -7.99
CA GLY A 79 8.55 -0.06 -9.40
C GLY A 79 7.09 0.25 -9.68
N TRP A 80 6.21 0.21 -8.67
CA TRP A 80 4.77 0.31 -8.85
C TRP A 80 4.17 1.61 -8.32
N GLY A 81 4.97 2.66 -8.22
CA GLY A 81 4.51 3.99 -7.86
C GLY A 81 4.59 4.34 -6.38
N GLY A 82 5.12 3.44 -5.54
CA GLY A 82 5.27 3.71 -4.11
C GLY A 82 6.21 4.87 -3.81
N THR A 83 7.23 5.07 -4.66
CA THR A 83 8.16 6.20 -4.51
C THR A 83 7.48 7.55 -4.70
N GLN A 84 6.35 7.58 -5.37
CA GLN A 84 5.59 8.81 -5.61
C GLN A 84 4.40 8.94 -4.64
N ARG A 85 3.69 7.84 -4.41
CA ARG A 85 2.47 7.85 -3.60
C ARG A 85 2.74 7.97 -2.11
N LEU A 86 3.75 7.28 -1.62
CA LEU A 86 4.04 7.27 -0.18
C LEU A 86 4.41 8.67 0.35
N PRO A 87 5.33 9.42 -0.29
CA PRO A 87 5.65 10.77 0.19
C PRO A 87 4.45 11.72 0.18
N ARG A 88 3.56 11.57 -0.78
CA ARG A 88 2.36 12.42 -0.85
C ARG A 88 1.40 12.14 0.31
N LEU A 89 1.39 10.89 0.78
CA LEU A 89 0.46 10.47 1.82
C LEU A 89 1.00 10.75 3.22
N VAL A 90 2.25 10.40 3.49
CA VAL A 90 2.83 10.42 4.84
C VAL A 90 3.87 11.53 5.03
N GLY A 91 4.22 12.27 3.99
CA GLY A 91 5.27 13.28 4.01
C GLY A 91 6.62 12.70 3.66
N LYS A 92 7.53 13.59 3.21
CA LYS A 92 8.84 13.18 2.71
C LYS A 92 9.72 12.51 3.77
N ALA A 93 9.72 13.03 4.99
CA ALA A 93 10.57 12.50 6.05
C ALA A 93 10.17 11.08 6.42
N ASN A 94 8.90 10.83 6.61
CA ASN A 94 8.40 9.49 6.95
C ASN A 94 8.61 8.51 5.81
N ALA A 95 8.38 8.95 4.57
CA ALA A 95 8.58 8.11 3.40
C ALA A 95 10.06 7.72 3.24
N LEU A 96 10.97 8.68 3.46
CA LEU A 96 12.39 8.44 3.36
C LEU A 96 12.83 7.40 4.41
N GLU A 97 12.36 7.52 5.64
CA GLU A 97 12.65 6.53 6.68
C GLU A 97 12.20 5.13 6.25
N MET A 98 10.98 5.00 5.74
CA MET A 98 10.47 3.70 5.31
C MET A 98 11.27 3.10 4.16
N PHE A 99 11.70 3.92 3.20
CA PHE A 99 12.46 3.42 2.04
C PHE A 99 13.93 3.17 2.38
N VAL A 100 14.59 4.10 3.07
CA VAL A 100 16.03 4.04 3.29
C VAL A 100 16.37 3.10 4.43
N ALA A 101 15.67 3.20 5.54
CA ALA A 101 15.89 2.34 6.69
C ALA A 101 15.20 0.98 6.53
N ALA A 102 14.28 0.85 5.57
CA ALA A 102 13.45 -0.33 5.38
C ALA A 102 12.75 -0.76 6.68
N GLU A 103 12.41 0.21 7.50
CA GLU A 103 11.79 -0.05 8.78
C GLU A 103 10.38 -0.57 8.65
N ARG A 104 10.05 -1.47 9.57
CA ARG A 104 8.67 -1.91 9.76
C ARG A 104 8.00 -0.96 10.72
N ILE A 105 6.80 -0.52 10.38
CA ILE A 105 6.01 0.30 11.26
C ILE A 105 4.74 -0.43 11.67
N THR A 106 4.26 -0.16 12.88
CA THR A 106 3.06 -0.76 13.42
C THR A 106 1.81 -0.06 12.86
N ALA A 107 0.64 -0.68 13.07
CA ALA A 107 -0.63 -0.07 12.70
C ALA A 107 -0.82 1.28 13.40
N ALA A 108 -0.48 1.37 14.69
CA ALA A 108 -0.59 2.62 15.45
C ALA A 108 0.26 3.73 14.83
N GLU A 109 1.51 3.42 14.48
CA GLU A 109 2.39 4.38 13.83
C GLU A 109 1.88 4.75 12.43
N ALA A 110 1.38 3.77 11.68
CA ALA A 110 0.79 4.00 10.36
C ALA A 110 -0.39 4.98 10.44
N LEU A 111 -1.22 4.85 11.47
CA LEU A 111 -2.33 5.79 11.68
C LEU A 111 -1.80 7.18 12.03
N ARG A 112 -0.80 7.26 12.90
CA ARG A 112 -0.21 8.53 13.33
C ARG A 112 0.35 9.34 12.16
N ILE A 113 1.03 8.68 11.23
CA ILE A 113 1.64 9.39 10.08
C ILE A 113 0.71 9.56 8.90
N GLY A 114 -0.50 9.06 8.97
CA GLY A 114 -1.49 9.19 7.90
C GLY A 114 -1.44 8.12 6.83
N LEU A 115 -0.70 7.04 7.05
CA LEU A 115 -0.63 5.93 6.10
C LEU A 115 -1.96 5.19 6.02
N VAL A 116 -2.63 5.00 7.13
CA VAL A 116 -3.95 4.36 7.18
C VAL A 116 -4.98 5.31 7.77
N ASP A 117 -6.25 5.06 7.44
CA ASP A 117 -7.37 5.91 7.83
C ASP A 117 -8.03 5.45 9.14
N ALA A 118 -7.94 4.17 9.46
CA ALA A 118 -8.54 3.63 10.68
C ALA A 118 -7.90 2.31 11.07
N ILE A 119 -7.93 2.02 12.37
CA ILE A 119 -7.56 0.72 12.94
C ILE A 119 -8.82 0.12 13.55
N VAL A 120 -9.20 -1.08 13.11
CA VAL A 120 -10.40 -1.78 13.58
C VAL A 120 -10.12 -3.28 13.71
N GLU A 121 -10.93 -3.97 14.50
CA GLU A 121 -10.77 -5.42 14.67
C GLU A 121 -11.14 -6.21 13.41
N ASP A 122 -12.10 -5.71 12.63
CA ASP A 122 -12.55 -6.35 11.40
C ASP A 122 -12.44 -5.35 10.23
N PRO A 123 -11.27 -5.23 9.59
CA PRO A 123 -11.08 -4.27 8.50
C PRO A 123 -12.01 -4.50 7.31
N VAL A 124 -12.25 -5.76 6.94
CA VAL A 124 -13.15 -6.08 5.83
C VAL A 124 -14.57 -5.64 6.14
N GLY A 125 -15.07 -5.96 7.34
CA GLY A 125 -16.40 -5.56 7.76
C GLY A 125 -16.57 -4.05 7.79
N GLU A 126 -15.56 -3.34 8.28
CA GLU A 126 -15.60 -1.89 8.30
C GLU A 126 -15.60 -1.28 6.89
N ALA A 127 -14.79 -1.84 6.00
CA ALA A 127 -14.76 -1.40 4.60
C ALA A 127 -16.12 -1.60 3.94
N VAL A 128 -16.72 -2.76 4.13
CA VAL A 128 -18.06 -3.07 3.59
C VAL A 128 -19.10 -2.08 4.15
N ARG A 129 -19.07 -1.83 5.45
CA ARG A 129 -19.97 -0.88 6.08
C ARG A 129 -19.85 0.52 5.47
N ARG A 130 -18.62 0.97 5.23
CA ARG A 130 -18.36 2.29 4.64
C ARG A 130 -18.84 2.35 3.19
N ILE A 131 -18.66 1.29 2.43
CA ILE A 131 -19.14 1.20 1.05
C ILE A 131 -20.67 1.25 1.01
N GLN A 132 -21.33 0.56 1.92
CA GLN A 132 -22.80 0.54 1.99
C GLN A 132 -23.40 1.91 2.35
N ASN A 133 -22.60 2.78 2.97
CA ASN A 133 -23.03 4.12 3.34
C ASN A 133 -22.70 5.17 2.28
N VAL A 134 -22.31 4.76 1.09
CA VAL A 134 -21.90 5.68 0.00
C VAL A 134 -23.04 6.61 -0.42
N GLY A 135 -24.32 6.19 -0.26
CA GLY A 135 -25.47 7.04 -0.57
C GLY A 135 -25.69 8.20 0.38
N SER A 136 -25.03 8.20 1.54
CA SER A 136 -25.15 9.27 2.53
C SER A 136 -24.29 10.46 2.14
N PRO A 137 -24.68 11.71 2.45
CA PRO A 137 -23.83 12.87 2.22
C PRO A 137 -22.49 12.69 2.93
N ARG A 138 -21.42 12.90 2.18
CA ARG A 138 -20.06 12.82 2.76
C ARG A 138 -19.81 14.00 3.67
N ARG A 139 -19.29 13.71 4.82
CA ARG A 139 -18.83 14.72 5.76
C ARG A 139 -17.33 14.83 5.63
N HIS A 140 -16.89 15.99 5.34
CA HIS A 140 -15.46 16.29 5.22
C HIS A 140 -15.07 17.29 6.28
#